data_91588761aacbde72957ba09bdb75d9fe
#
_entry.id   91588761aacbde72957ba09bdb75d9fe
#
_cell.length_a   1.000
_cell.length_b   1.000
_cell.length_c   1.000
_cell.angle_alpha   90.00
_cell.angle_beta   90.00
_cell.angle_gamma   90.00
#
_symmetry.space_group_name_H-M   'P 1'
#
loop_
_entity.id
_entity.type
_entity.pdbx_description
1 polymer ?
#
loop_
_entity_poly.entity_id
_entity_poly.type
_entity_poly.pdbx_seq_one_letter_code
_entity_poly.pdbx_strand_id
1 'polypeptide(L)'
;MTQTGIPNAYRQELKGRILHVAGQLFHERGIRRVKMDDIAQALTISKRTLYEVYEDKASLLYEVAVKHEEEQQKHLREFIESHEDTMDIIMEFYMINFKQLSDINPLFFED
;
A
#
# COMPACT_ATOMS: atom_id res chain seq x y z
N MET A 1 22.51 -12.59 17.18
CA MET A 1 21.45 -12.02 16.49
C MET A 1 20.12 -12.25 17.17
N THR A 2 19.42 -11.25 17.33
CA THR A 2 18.21 -11.34 18.09
C THR A 2 17.01 -11.46 17.19
N GLN A 3 16.24 -12.45 17.46
CA GLN A 3 14.96 -12.59 16.82
C GLN A 3 13.89 -12.22 17.79
N THR A 4 12.90 -11.56 17.31
CA THR A 4 11.81 -11.11 18.16
C THR A 4 10.67 -12.11 18.15
N GLY A 5 10.93 -13.33 17.75
CA GLY A 5 9.92 -14.36 17.78
C GLY A 5 9.20 -14.60 16.45
N ILE A 6 9.45 -13.77 15.45
CA ILE A 6 8.83 -13.95 14.14
C ILE A 6 9.89 -14.46 13.17
N PRO A 7 9.74 -15.70 12.67
CA PRO A 7 10.68 -16.22 11.67
C PRO A 7 10.72 -15.32 10.44
N ASN A 8 11.89 -15.24 9.83
CA ASN A 8 12.09 -14.32 8.73
C ASN A 8 11.12 -14.54 7.56
N ALA A 9 10.91 -15.79 7.17
CA ALA A 9 10.02 -16.10 6.07
C ALA A 9 8.58 -15.68 6.38
N TYR A 10 8.13 -15.98 7.58
CA TYR A 10 6.79 -15.59 8.00
C TYR A 10 6.66 -14.07 8.09
N ARG A 11 7.74 -13.42 8.54
CA ARG A 11 7.74 -11.97 8.64
C ARG A 11 7.53 -11.31 7.28
N GLN A 12 8.18 -11.83 6.24
CA GLN A 12 8.02 -11.29 4.89
C GLN A 12 6.60 -11.47 4.37
N GLU A 13 6.03 -12.64 4.60
CA GLU A 13 4.65 -12.88 4.19
C GLU A 13 3.69 -11.97 4.94
N LEU A 14 3.90 -11.83 6.24
CA LEU A 14 3.07 -10.98 7.06
C LEU A 14 3.17 -9.52 6.65
N LYS A 15 4.37 -9.07 6.26
CA LYS A 15 4.53 -7.70 5.77
C LYS A 15 3.64 -7.44 4.55
N GLY A 16 3.60 -8.39 3.63
CA GLY A 16 2.76 -8.24 2.46
C GLY A 16 1.29 -8.11 2.82
N ARG A 17 0.84 -8.94 3.76
CA ARG A 17 -0.55 -8.87 4.22
C ARG A 17 -0.85 -7.56 4.93
N ILE A 18 0.08 -7.10 5.76
CA ILE A 18 -0.09 -5.84 6.47
C ILE A 18 -0.20 -4.68 5.48
N LEU A 19 0.69 -4.63 4.49
CA LEU A 19 0.66 -3.56 3.51
C LEU A 19 -0.65 -3.56 2.72
N HIS A 20 -1.13 -4.73 2.36
CA HIS A 20 -2.37 -4.84 1.61
C HIS A 20 -3.56 -4.31 2.41
N VAL A 21 -3.70 -4.79 3.64
CA VAL A 21 -4.84 -4.41 4.48
C VAL A 21 -4.74 -2.95 4.90
N ALA A 22 -3.54 -2.50 5.28
CA ALA A 22 -3.35 -1.11 5.68
C ALA A 22 -3.68 -0.19 4.51
N GLY A 23 -3.22 -0.55 3.31
CA GLY A 23 -3.51 0.25 2.13
C GLY A 23 -5.00 0.37 1.87
N GLN A 24 -5.72 -0.72 2.01
CA GLN A 24 -7.17 -0.70 1.84
C GLN A 24 -7.85 0.21 2.88
N LEU A 25 -7.44 0.09 4.13
CA LEU A 25 -8.05 0.89 5.18
C LEU A 25 -7.75 2.38 5.01
N PHE A 26 -6.49 2.71 4.68
CA PHE A 26 -6.12 4.10 4.44
C PHE A 26 -6.93 4.68 3.28
N HIS A 27 -7.11 3.89 2.24
CA HIS A 27 -7.86 4.34 1.07
C HIS A 27 -9.33 4.55 1.40
N GLU A 28 -9.93 3.63 2.15
CA GLU A 28 -11.36 3.68 2.45
C GLU A 28 -11.71 4.71 3.50
N ARG A 29 -10.88 4.85 4.52
CA ARG A 29 -11.23 5.67 5.69
C ARG A 29 -10.39 6.92 5.82
N GLY A 30 -9.29 7.03 5.07
CA GLY A 30 -8.37 8.14 5.22
C GLY A 30 -7.31 7.82 6.26
N ILE A 31 -6.14 8.46 6.09
CA ILE A 31 -4.98 8.16 6.93
C ILE A 31 -5.24 8.47 8.40
N ARG A 32 -5.86 9.61 8.64
CA ARG A 32 -6.05 10.08 10.02
C ARG A 32 -6.93 9.14 10.83
N ARG A 33 -7.93 8.55 10.21
CA ARG A 33 -8.93 7.75 10.92
C ARG A 33 -8.51 6.32 11.19
N VAL A 34 -7.44 5.86 10.55
CA VAL A 34 -6.99 4.49 10.71
C VAL A 34 -5.92 4.44 11.78
N LYS A 35 -6.11 3.59 12.77
CA LYS A 35 -5.15 3.39 13.84
C LYS A 35 -4.48 2.04 13.66
N MET A 36 -3.29 1.89 14.28
CA MET A 36 -2.60 0.61 14.24
C MET A 36 -3.49 -0.50 14.79
N ASP A 37 -4.30 -0.20 15.80
CA ASP A 37 -5.28 -1.14 16.33
C ASP A 37 -6.21 -1.68 15.27
N ASP A 38 -6.70 -0.80 14.41
CA ASP A 38 -7.64 -1.19 13.37
C ASP A 38 -7.01 -2.17 12.40
N ILE A 39 -5.74 -1.93 12.09
CA ILE A 39 -5.01 -2.80 11.17
C ILE A 39 -4.78 -4.17 11.79
N ALA A 40 -4.35 -4.19 13.06
CA ALA A 40 -4.12 -5.45 13.75
C ALA A 40 -5.41 -6.27 13.84
N GLN A 41 -6.53 -5.61 14.14
CA GLN A 41 -7.82 -6.28 14.21
C GLN A 41 -8.23 -6.86 12.87
N ALA A 42 -8.07 -6.10 11.81
CA ALA A 42 -8.44 -6.56 10.47
C ALA A 42 -7.64 -7.77 10.06
N LEU A 43 -6.40 -7.87 10.54
CA LEU A 43 -5.51 -8.99 10.22
C LEU A 43 -5.64 -10.14 11.21
N THR A 44 -6.37 -9.94 12.28
CA THR A 44 -6.50 -10.93 13.36
C THR A 44 -5.13 -11.28 13.96
N ILE A 45 -4.33 -10.25 14.18
CA ILE A 45 -3.04 -10.40 14.85
C ILE A 45 -3.01 -9.46 16.05
N SER A 46 -2.08 -9.70 16.96
CA SER A 46 -1.94 -8.84 18.12
C SER A 46 -1.26 -7.53 17.73
N LYS A 47 -1.53 -6.49 18.50
CA LYS A 47 -0.84 -5.22 18.32
C LYS A 47 0.67 -5.39 18.43
N ARG A 48 1.09 -6.22 19.38
CA ARG A 48 2.50 -6.47 19.56
C ARG A 48 3.13 -7.02 18.29
N THR A 49 2.47 -7.98 17.66
CA THR A 49 2.97 -8.57 16.43
C THR A 49 3.08 -7.50 15.33
N LEU A 50 2.07 -6.65 15.21
CA LEU A 50 2.11 -5.59 14.23
C LEU A 50 3.29 -4.64 14.47
N TYR A 51 3.49 -4.23 15.72
CA TYR A 51 4.58 -3.32 16.05
C TYR A 51 5.96 -3.95 15.93
N GLU A 52 6.04 -5.27 15.95
CA GLU A 52 7.31 -5.94 15.67
C GLU A 52 7.70 -5.84 14.20
N VAL A 53 6.72 -5.66 13.33
CA VAL A 53 6.98 -5.55 11.89
C VAL A 53 7.13 -4.10 11.47
N TYR A 54 6.27 -3.24 11.98
CA TYR A 54 6.30 -1.82 11.67
C TYR A 54 6.30 -1.02 12.96
N GLU A 55 7.35 -0.24 13.12
CA GLU A 55 7.60 0.49 14.35
C GLU A 55 6.48 1.48 14.68
N ASP A 56 5.93 2.13 13.66
CA ASP A 56 4.86 3.10 13.85
C ASP A 56 4.04 3.24 12.58
N LYS A 57 2.97 4.03 12.69
CA LYS A 57 2.07 4.24 11.57
C LYS A 57 2.76 4.95 10.40
N ALA A 58 3.65 5.87 10.70
CA ALA A 58 4.34 6.63 9.65
C ALA A 58 5.21 5.71 8.78
N SER A 59 5.95 4.79 9.42
CA SER A 59 6.75 3.83 8.69
C SER A 59 5.89 2.93 7.82
N LEU A 60 4.77 2.49 8.36
CA LEU A 60 3.84 1.65 7.61
C LEU A 60 3.26 2.41 6.43
N LEU A 61 2.84 3.63 6.66
CA LEU A 61 2.26 4.46 5.60
C LEU A 61 3.25 4.70 4.47
N TYR A 62 4.50 4.94 4.83
CA TYR A 62 5.55 5.14 3.83
C TYR A 62 5.65 3.93 2.90
N GLU A 63 5.70 2.73 3.46
CA GLU A 63 5.81 1.54 2.63
C GLU A 63 4.55 1.25 1.83
N VAL A 64 3.39 1.59 2.37
CA VAL A 64 2.15 1.48 1.61
C VAL A 64 2.21 2.37 0.37
N ALA A 65 2.70 3.60 0.54
CA ALA A 65 2.80 4.53 -0.57
C ALA A 65 3.81 4.06 -1.62
N VAL A 66 4.96 3.55 -1.17
CA VAL A 66 5.98 3.04 -2.08
C VAL A 66 5.44 1.86 -2.89
N LYS A 67 4.75 0.95 -2.22
CA LYS A 67 4.19 -0.22 -2.91
C LYS A 67 3.15 0.20 -3.94
N HIS A 68 2.32 1.17 -3.59
CA HIS A 68 1.32 1.66 -4.53
C HIS A 68 1.96 2.24 -5.77
N GLU A 69 3.00 3.02 -5.60
CA GLU A 69 3.72 3.62 -6.70
C GLU A 69 4.35 2.57 -7.62
N GLU A 70 4.96 1.56 -7.01
CA GLU A 70 5.57 0.48 -7.77
C GLU A 70 4.55 -0.26 -8.62
N GLU A 71 3.37 -0.50 -8.07
CA GLU A 71 2.32 -1.18 -8.80
C GLU A 71 1.81 -0.35 -9.97
N GLN A 72 1.71 0.95 -9.80
CA GLN A 72 1.29 1.84 -10.86
C GLN A 72 2.31 1.86 -11.99
N GLN A 73 3.60 1.91 -11.65
CA GLN A 73 4.64 1.89 -12.65
C GLN A 73 4.68 0.58 -13.40
N LYS A 74 4.45 -0.52 -12.71
CA LYS A 74 4.41 -1.83 -13.35
C LYS A 74 3.26 -1.89 -14.35
N HIS A 75 2.10 -1.41 -13.96
CA HIS A 75 0.93 -1.42 -14.83
C HIS A 75 1.20 -0.60 -16.10
N LEU A 76 1.78 0.57 -15.95
CA LEU A 76 2.10 1.41 -17.07
C LEU A 76 3.10 0.74 -18.01
N ARG A 77 4.12 0.12 -17.44
CA ARG A 77 5.12 -0.57 -18.26
C ARG A 77 4.51 -1.71 -19.05
N GLU A 78 3.65 -2.50 -18.41
CA GLU A 78 2.99 -3.61 -19.09
C GLU A 78 2.10 -3.10 -20.22
N PHE A 79 1.41 -1.99 -19.98
CA PHE A 79 0.58 -1.41 -21.03
C PHE A 79 1.43 -0.96 -22.22
N ILE A 80 2.53 -0.28 -21.94
CA ILE A 80 3.41 0.19 -23.02
C ILE A 80 3.95 -0.98 -23.83
N GLU A 81 4.31 -2.07 -23.16
CA GLU A 81 4.86 -3.24 -23.85
C GLU A 81 3.81 -3.96 -24.68
N SER A 82 2.55 -3.83 -24.33
CA SER A 82 1.48 -4.54 -25.03
C SER A 82 0.83 -3.71 -26.13
N HIS A 83 1.18 -2.44 -26.27
CA HIS A 83 0.57 -1.55 -27.26
C HIS A 83 1.64 -0.86 -28.08
N GLU A 84 1.46 -0.89 -29.40
CA GLU A 84 2.41 -0.25 -30.29
C GLU A 84 1.94 1.13 -30.74
N ASP A 85 0.64 1.39 -30.63
CA ASP A 85 0.08 2.68 -31.06
C ASP A 85 0.39 3.75 -30.04
N THR A 86 1.12 4.78 -30.47
CA THR A 86 1.52 5.86 -29.60
C THR A 86 0.33 6.57 -28.97
N MET A 87 -0.76 6.71 -29.75
CA MET A 87 -1.95 7.39 -29.22
C MET A 87 -2.58 6.59 -28.08
N ASP A 88 -2.65 5.26 -28.25
CA ASP A 88 -3.18 4.42 -27.20
C ASP A 88 -2.35 4.53 -25.94
N ILE A 89 -1.03 4.57 -26.07
CA ILE A 89 -0.12 4.71 -24.93
C ILE A 89 -0.37 6.04 -24.22
N ILE A 90 -0.46 7.12 -24.99
CA ILE A 90 -0.68 8.44 -24.42
C ILE A 90 -2.02 8.52 -23.72
N MET A 91 -3.06 8.01 -24.36
CA MET A 91 -4.40 8.06 -23.76
C MET A 91 -4.48 7.25 -22.49
N GLU A 92 -3.88 6.06 -22.49
CA GLU A 92 -3.91 5.22 -21.29
C GLU A 92 -3.10 5.85 -20.16
N PHE A 93 -1.94 6.42 -20.50
CA PHE A 93 -1.14 7.12 -19.51
C PHE A 93 -1.96 8.24 -18.85
N TYR A 94 -2.68 9.00 -19.69
CA TYR A 94 -3.52 10.07 -19.19
C TYR A 94 -4.62 9.54 -18.28
N MET A 95 -5.25 8.44 -18.69
CA MET A 95 -6.34 7.86 -17.93
C MET A 95 -5.87 7.29 -16.58
N ILE A 96 -4.69 6.69 -16.57
CA ILE A 96 -4.12 6.17 -15.31
C ILE A 96 -3.90 7.31 -14.34
N ASN A 97 -3.31 8.41 -14.81
CA ASN A 97 -3.07 9.56 -13.93
C ASN A 97 -4.37 10.17 -13.44
N PHE A 98 -5.36 10.26 -14.31
CA PHE A 98 -6.66 10.80 -13.93
C PHE A 98 -7.32 9.91 -12.90
N LYS A 99 -7.28 8.59 -13.11
CA LYS A 99 -7.86 7.64 -12.17
C LYS A 99 -7.19 7.70 -10.81
N GLN A 100 -5.88 7.83 -10.80
CA GLN A 100 -5.15 7.99 -9.55
C GLN A 100 -5.67 9.17 -8.76
N LEU A 101 -5.87 10.30 -9.43
CA LEU A 101 -6.37 11.50 -8.76
C LEU A 101 -7.79 11.31 -8.24
N SER A 102 -8.63 10.64 -9.00
CA SER A 102 -10.02 10.45 -8.58
C SER A 102 -10.17 9.36 -7.52
N ASP A 103 -9.25 8.39 -7.49
CA ASP A 103 -9.29 7.32 -6.49
C ASP A 103 -8.71 7.74 -5.16
N ILE A 104 -7.94 8.83 -5.14
CA ILE A 104 -7.35 9.30 -3.89
C ILE A 104 -8.45 9.91 -3.02
N ASN A 105 -8.64 9.31 -1.84
CA ASN A 105 -9.58 9.82 -0.87
C ASN A 105 -9.05 11.16 -0.35
N PRO A 106 -9.85 12.24 -0.39
CA PRO A 106 -9.36 13.53 0.13
C PRO A 106 -8.83 13.44 1.54
N LEU A 107 -9.36 12.53 2.35
CA LEU A 107 -8.87 12.33 3.71
C LEU A 107 -7.47 11.75 3.76
N PHE A 108 -7.00 11.19 2.66
CA PHE A 108 -5.66 10.61 2.57
C PHE A 108 -4.59 11.65 2.86
N PHE A 109 -4.83 12.88 2.46
CA PHE A 109 -3.85 13.96 2.59
C PHE A 109 -4.07 14.86 3.78
N GLU A 110 -5.02 14.56 4.63
CA GLU A 110 -5.35 15.44 5.76
C GLU A 110 -4.52 15.17 7.01
N ASP A 111 -3.62 14.26 6.94
CA ASP A 111 -2.87 13.85 8.14
C ASP A 111 -1.75 14.82 8.54
#